data_6db0f50c2f8d0fa292c84b81534f7f28
#
_entry.id   6db0f50c2f8d0fa292c84b81534f7f28
#
_cell.length_a   1.000
_cell.length_b   1.000
_cell.length_c   1.000
_cell.angle_alpha   90.00
_cell.angle_beta   90.00
_cell.angle_gamma   90.00
#
_symmetry.space_group_name_H-M   'P 1'
#
loop_
_entity.id
_entity.type
_entity.pdbx_description
1 polymer ?
#
loop_
_entity_poly.entity_id
_entity_poly.type
_entity_poly.pdbx_seq_one_letter_code
_entity_poly.pdbx_strand_id
1 'polypeptide(L)'
;MSDTVKVTPAEKNPTHVGMTFFVCFLAALAGLLFGLDIGVIAGALPFITDTFQITSSQQEWVVSSMMFGAAVGAIGSGWMNFRLGRKYSLMIGAILFVAGSLCSAFAPNVEVLIVSRILLGLAVGIASYTAPIYLSEIAPEKIRGSMISMYQLMITIGILAAYLSDTAFSYTGAWRWMLGVITIPAGLLLVGVFFLPDSPRWLASRNRHEQARQVLEKLRDSSAQAQYELNEIRESLKLKQSGWALFKGNKNFRRAVFLGILLQVMQQFTGMNVTMYYAPKIFGLAGFASTEQQMWGTVIVGLVNVLATFIAIGLVDRWGRKPTLILGFIVMAVGMGALGIMMNIGMNSAAEQYFAIVMLLMFIVGFAMSAGPLIWVLCSEIQPLKGRDFGITCSTATNWIANMIVGATFLTMLNSLGSAHTFWVYAGLNVLFVFITLALIPETKNISLEHIERNLMAGKPLRNIGSR
;
A
#
# COMPACT_ATOMS: atom_id res chain seq x y z
N MET A 1 48.98 19.60 -33.04
CA MET A 1 47.65 20.18 -33.22
C MET A 1 46.67 19.21 -32.53
N SER A 2 46.31 19.50 -31.29
CA SER A 2 45.33 18.73 -30.53
C SER A 2 43.95 19.35 -30.80
N ASP A 3 43.13 18.65 -31.53
CA ASP A 3 41.72 19.00 -31.70
C ASP A 3 41.02 18.84 -30.35
N THR A 4 40.85 19.95 -29.65
CA THR A 4 39.94 20.02 -28.54
C THR A 4 38.49 19.96 -29.09
N VAL A 5 37.86 18.78 -28.98
CA VAL A 5 36.42 18.63 -29.23
C VAL A 5 35.75 19.55 -28.23
N LYS A 6 35.19 20.66 -28.70
CA LYS A 6 34.29 21.50 -27.93
C LYS A 6 33.01 20.66 -27.67
N VAL A 7 32.88 20.15 -26.45
CA VAL A 7 31.62 19.59 -25.98
C VAL A 7 30.64 20.77 -25.88
N THR A 8 29.76 20.88 -26.83
CA THR A 8 28.61 21.82 -26.74
C THR A 8 27.82 21.47 -25.49
N PRO A 9 27.47 22.46 -24.63
CA PRO A 9 26.60 22.21 -23.51
C PRO A 9 25.30 21.56 -24.03
N ALA A 10 24.92 20.42 -23.47
CA ALA A 10 23.67 19.77 -23.81
C ALA A 10 22.52 20.74 -23.64
N GLU A 11 21.73 20.95 -24.69
CA GLU A 11 20.53 21.79 -24.64
C GLU A 11 19.60 21.25 -23.56
N LYS A 12 19.37 22.05 -22.51
CA LYS A 12 18.42 21.71 -21.45
C LYS A 12 17.00 21.78 -21.99
N ASN A 13 16.24 20.72 -21.78
CA ASN A 13 14.83 20.70 -22.15
C ASN A 13 14.02 21.48 -21.08
N PRO A 14 13.45 22.66 -21.41
CA PRO A 14 12.73 23.47 -20.42
C PRO A 14 11.37 22.88 -20.00
N THR A 15 10.83 21.91 -20.75
CA THR A 15 9.50 21.34 -20.49
C THR A 15 9.53 20.07 -19.65
N HIS A 16 10.69 19.49 -19.39
CA HIS A 16 10.80 18.22 -18.65
C HIS A 16 10.28 18.30 -17.22
N VAL A 17 10.47 19.45 -16.55
CA VAL A 17 10.02 19.67 -15.17
C VAL A 17 8.51 19.64 -15.10
N GLY A 18 7.80 20.32 -16.01
CA GLY A 18 6.34 20.32 -16.05
C GLY A 18 5.73 18.95 -16.29
N MET A 19 6.31 18.18 -17.23
CA MET A 19 5.84 16.82 -17.51
C MET A 19 6.10 15.88 -16.34
N THR A 20 7.26 15.95 -15.72
CA THR A 20 7.60 15.14 -14.54
C THR A 20 6.66 15.47 -13.38
N PHE A 21 6.39 16.73 -13.10
CA PHE A 21 5.41 17.13 -12.08
C PHE A 21 4.02 16.59 -12.36
N PHE A 22 3.57 16.66 -13.60
CA PHE A 22 2.25 16.16 -13.99
C PHE A 22 2.12 14.66 -13.76
N VAL A 23 3.13 13.88 -14.17
CA VAL A 23 3.16 12.42 -13.96
C VAL A 23 3.17 12.10 -12.46
N CYS A 24 3.99 12.80 -11.68
CA CYS A 24 4.07 12.61 -10.24
C CYS A 24 2.75 12.97 -9.54
N PHE A 25 2.09 14.04 -9.98
CA PHE A 25 0.79 14.44 -9.46
C PHE A 25 -0.28 13.36 -9.71
N LEU A 26 -0.33 12.78 -10.89
CA LEU A 26 -1.28 11.71 -11.21
C LEU A 26 -0.99 10.41 -10.45
N ALA A 27 0.28 10.07 -10.24
CA ALA A 27 0.66 8.95 -9.41
C ALA A 27 0.29 9.18 -7.94
N ALA A 28 0.48 10.41 -7.45
CA ALA A 28 0.04 10.81 -6.11
C ALA A 28 -1.48 10.74 -5.98
N LEU A 29 -2.21 11.13 -7.01
CA LEU A 29 -3.68 11.04 -7.06
C LEU A 29 -4.15 9.57 -7.01
N ALA A 30 -3.45 8.65 -7.68
CA ALA A 30 -3.71 7.21 -7.57
C ALA A 30 -3.48 6.70 -6.13
N GLY A 31 -2.44 7.18 -5.45
CA GLY A 31 -2.20 6.89 -4.03
C GLY A 31 -3.31 7.43 -3.13
N LEU A 32 -3.76 8.65 -3.39
CA LEU A 32 -4.89 9.25 -2.67
C LEU A 32 -6.17 8.41 -2.83
N LEU A 33 -6.48 7.96 -4.03
CA LEU A 33 -7.63 7.09 -4.30
C LEU A 33 -7.54 5.76 -3.56
N PHE A 34 -6.37 5.16 -3.54
CA PHE A 34 -6.11 3.95 -2.77
C PHE A 34 -6.45 4.16 -1.28
N GLY A 35 -5.95 5.25 -0.70
CA GLY A 35 -6.23 5.61 0.69
C GLY A 35 -7.71 5.92 0.94
N LEU A 36 -8.36 6.64 0.04
CA LEU A 36 -9.79 6.94 0.13
C LEU A 36 -10.64 5.66 0.16
N ASP A 37 -10.34 4.69 -0.70
CA ASP A 37 -11.08 3.42 -0.74
C ASP A 37 -10.88 2.57 0.50
N ILE A 38 -9.70 2.62 1.11
CA ILE A 38 -9.45 1.93 2.37
C ILE A 38 -10.21 2.60 3.52
N GLY A 39 -10.17 3.92 3.60
CA GLY A 39 -10.69 4.65 4.75
C GLY A 39 -12.20 4.85 4.75
N VAL A 40 -12.81 4.94 3.58
CA VAL A 40 -14.23 5.33 3.47
C VAL A 40 -15.19 4.36 4.16
N ILE A 41 -14.87 3.08 4.15
CA ILE A 41 -15.77 2.07 4.70
C ILE A 41 -15.93 2.17 6.22
N ALA A 42 -14.93 2.65 6.92
CA ALA A 42 -14.98 2.79 8.38
C ALA A 42 -16.13 3.70 8.82
N GLY A 43 -16.27 4.85 8.20
CA GLY A 43 -17.34 5.79 8.52
C GLY A 43 -18.68 5.43 7.91
N ALA A 44 -18.70 4.80 6.74
CA ALA A 44 -19.92 4.44 6.03
C ALA A 44 -20.60 3.19 6.61
N LEU A 45 -19.84 2.24 7.13
CA LEU A 45 -20.35 0.94 7.57
C LEU A 45 -21.48 1.00 8.60
N PRO A 46 -21.40 1.83 9.67
CA PRO A 46 -22.51 1.92 10.62
C PRO A 46 -23.85 2.36 9.96
N PHE A 47 -23.79 3.31 9.05
CA PHE A 47 -24.97 3.81 8.33
C PHE A 47 -25.51 2.82 7.31
N ILE A 48 -24.62 2.09 6.63
CA ILE A 48 -25.00 0.99 5.72
C ILE A 48 -25.72 -0.12 6.51
N THR A 49 -25.19 -0.45 7.68
CA THR A 49 -25.80 -1.45 8.57
C THR A 49 -27.19 -1.06 8.98
N ASP A 50 -27.43 0.18 9.35
CA ASP A 50 -28.74 0.68 9.73
C ASP A 50 -29.73 0.71 8.54
N THR A 51 -29.25 1.09 7.36
CA THR A 51 -30.09 1.21 6.16
C THR A 51 -30.56 -0.16 5.65
N PHE A 52 -29.68 -1.14 5.58
CA PHE A 52 -29.97 -2.45 5.02
C PHE A 52 -30.25 -3.52 6.08
N GLN A 53 -30.14 -3.20 7.36
CA GLN A 53 -30.34 -4.14 8.47
C GLN A 53 -29.54 -5.43 8.29
N ILE A 54 -28.23 -5.29 8.02
CA ILE A 54 -27.34 -6.40 7.73
C ILE A 54 -26.75 -7.02 9.00
N THR A 55 -26.44 -8.32 8.90
CA THR A 55 -25.79 -9.07 9.97
C THR A 55 -24.31 -8.76 10.07
N SER A 56 -23.65 -9.19 11.16
CA SER A 56 -22.19 -9.07 11.30
C SER A 56 -21.42 -9.75 10.16
N SER A 57 -21.89 -10.91 9.71
CA SER A 57 -21.29 -11.61 8.57
C SER A 57 -21.37 -10.80 7.29
N GLN A 58 -22.51 -10.16 7.01
CA GLN A 58 -22.68 -9.29 5.84
C GLN A 58 -21.83 -8.03 5.94
N GLN A 59 -21.67 -7.46 7.14
CA GLN A 59 -20.75 -6.35 7.37
C GLN A 59 -19.30 -6.73 7.05
N GLU A 60 -18.87 -7.90 7.49
CA GLU A 60 -17.53 -8.42 7.17
C GLU A 60 -17.33 -8.60 5.67
N TRP A 61 -18.35 -9.06 4.94
CA TRP A 61 -18.31 -9.16 3.48
C TRP A 61 -18.24 -7.79 2.80
N VAL A 62 -19.01 -6.81 3.28
CA VAL A 62 -18.92 -5.43 2.76
C VAL A 62 -17.52 -4.87 2.89
N VAL A 63 -16.87 -5.09 4.02
CA VAL A 63 -15.49 -4.63 4.25
C VAL A 63 -14.51 -5.42 3.40
N SER A 64 -14.56 -6.76 3.45
CA SER A 64 -13.53 -7.63 2.86
C SER A 64 -13.64 -7.80 1.34
N SER A 65 -14.78 -7.51 0.75
CA SER A 65 -14.99 -7.66 -0.71
C SER A 65 -14.04 -6.79 -1.54
N MET A 66 -13.72 -5.61 -1.07
CA MET A 66 -12.75 -4.73 -1.73
C MET A 66 -11.36 -5.37 -1.75
N MET A 67 -10.92 -5.99 -0.67
CA MET A 67 -9.62 -6.68 -0.61
C MET A 67 -9.58 -7.92 -1.51
N PHE A 68 -10.68 -8.63 -1.62
CA PHE A 68 -10.80 -9.73 -2.59
C PHE A 68 -10.61 -9.23 -4.02
N GLY A 69 -11.30 -8.16 -4.39
CA GLY A 69 -11.12 -7.51 -5.67
C GLY A 69 -9.69 -7.02 -5.88
N ALA A 70 -9.06 -6.45 -4.86
CA ALA A 70 -7.68 -5.98 -4.92
C ALA A 70 -6.68 -7.12 -5.13
N ALA A 71 -6.88 -8.27 -4.49
CA ALA A 71 -6.05 -9.45 -4.72
C ALA A 71 -6.13 -9.93 -6.18
N VAL A 72 -7.34 -10.04 -6.71
CA VAL A 72 -7.58 -10.43 -8.11
C VAL A 72 -6.96 -9.40 -9.06
N GLY A 73 -7.19 -8.12 -8.81
CA GLY A 73 -6.63 -7.02 -9.61
C GLY A 73 -5.11 -7.00 -9.61
N ALA A 74 -4.48 -7.22 -8.46
CA ALA A 74 -3.02 -7.25 -8.34
C ALA A 74 -2.42 -8.44 -9.10
N ILE A 75 -3.02 -9.61 -9.01
CA ILE A 75 -2.58 -10.80 -9.76
C ILE A 75 -2.69 -10.56 -11.27
N GLY A 76 -3.83 -10.01 -11.72
CA GLY A 76 -4.06 -9.72 -13.14
C GLY A 76 -3.23 -8.56 -13.68
N SER A 77 -2.76 -7.66 -12.82
CA SER A 77 -2.04 -6.45 -13.23
C SER A 77 -0.68 -6.75 -13.87
N GLY A 78 -0.01 -7.81 -13.46
CA GLY A 78 1.25 -8.22 -14.08
C GLY A 78 1.07 -8.49 -15.57
N TRP A 79 0.08 -9.30 -15.93
CA TRP A 79 -0.26 -9.58 -17.31
C TRP A 79 -0.73 -8.32 -18.06
N MET A 80 -1.59 -7.55 -17.43
CA MET A 80 -2.15 -6.32 -18.01
C MET A 80 -1.05 -5.30 -18.32
N ASN A 81 -0.12 -5.07 -17.38
CA ASN A 81 1.00 -4.17 -17.57
C ASN A 81 1.96 -4.65 -18.69
N PHE A 82 2.16 -5.95 -18.80
CA PHE A 82 2.96 -6.52 -19.88
C PHE A 82 2.32 -6.31 -21.25
N ARG A 83 1.01 -6.56 -21.37
CA ARG A 83 0.28 -6.51 -22.66
C ARG A 83 -0.10 -5.08 -23.09
N LEU A 84 -0.61 -4.29 -22.16
CA LEU A 84 -1.23 -2.99 -22.47
C LEU A 84 -0.34 -1.79 -22.10
N GLY A 85 0.70 -2.02 -21.30
CA GLY A 85 1.54 -0.94 -20.77
C GLY A 85 0.96 -0.29 -19.53
N ARG A 86 1.70 0.66 -18.97
CA ARG A 86 1.34 1.30 -17.70
C ARG A 86 0.21 2.30 -17.87
N LYS A 87 0.23 3.06 -18.95
CA LYS A 87 -0.81 4.07 -19.24
C LYS A 87 -2.20 3.43 -19.34
N TYR A 88 -2.37 2.44 -20.21
CA TYR A 88 -3.67 1.81 -20.42
C TYR A 88 -4.12 0.98 -19.23
N SER A 89 -3.21 0.37 -18.50
CA SER A 89 -3.53 -0.32 -17.24
C SER A 89 -4.08 0.66 -16.20
N LEU A 90 -3.42 1.80 -16.04
CA LEU A 90 -3.88 2.85 -15.12
C LEU A 90 -5.22 3.44 -15.57
N MET A 91 -5.44 3.57 -16.87
CA MET A 91 -6.72 4.02 -17.45
C MET A 91 -7.86 3.07 -17.11
N ILE A 92 -7.65 1.76 -17.24
CA ILE A 92 -8.63 0.73 -16.85
C ILE A 92 -8.91 0.83 -15.35
N GLY A 93 -7.88 0.98 -14.54
CA GLY A 93 -8.03 1.22 -13.10
C GLY A 93 -8.88 2.44 -12.79
N ALA A 94 -8.64 3.56 -13.46
CA ALA A 94 -9.41 4.79 -13.29
C ALA A 94 -10.88 4.64 -13.70
N ILE A 95 -11.15 3.95 -14.79
CA ILE A 95 -12.53 3.62 -15.23
C ILE A 95 -13.24 2.78 -14.16
N LEU A 96 -12.57 1.79 -13.61
CA LEU A 96 -13.12 0.93 -12.56
C LEU A 96 -13.34 1.70 -11.25
N PHE A 97 -12.49 2.65 -10.90
CA PHE A 97 -12.71 3.54 -9.77
C PHE A 97 -14.00 4.35 -9.93
N VAL A 98 -14.18 4.97 -11.09
CA VAL A 98 -15.40 5.76 -11.39
C VAL A 98 -16.63 4.86 -11.34
N ALA A 99 -16.62 3.75 -12.07
CA ALA A 99 -17.74 2.83 -12.14
C ALA A 99 -18.08 2.23 -10.77
N GLY A 100 -17.08 1.76 -10.04
CA GLY A 100 -17.25 1.17 -8.71
C GLY A 100 -17.77 2.17 -7.69
N SER A 101 -17.27 3.39 -7.70
CA SER A 101 -17.72 4.46 -6.79
C SER A 101 -19.18 4.82 -7.03
N LEU A 102 -19.57 5.01 -8.29
CA LEU A 102 -20.95 5.31 -8.66
C LEU A 102 -21.90 4.16 -8.34
N CYS A 103 -21.52 2.92 -8.69
CA CYS A 103 -22.33 1.75 -8.37
C CYS A 103 -22.50 1.56 -6.85
N SER A 104 -21.47 1.81 -6.08
CA SER A 104 -21.53 1.76 -4.61
C SER A 104 -22.47 2.82 -4.04
N ALA A 105 -22.41 4.04 -4.56
CA ALA A 105 -23.25 5.16 -4.11
C ALA A 105 -24.73 4.93 -4.43
N PHE A 106 -25.04 4.26 -5.53
CA PHE A 106 -26.42 3.98 -5.98
C PHE A 106 -26.90 2.56 -5.69
N ALA A 107 -26.16 1.79 -4.90
CA ALA A 107 -26.51 0.40 -4.59
C ALA A 107 -27.89 0.27 -3.92
N PRO A 108 -28.85 -0.48 -4.52
CA PRO A 108 -30.20 -0.63 -3.96
C PRO A 108 -30.26 -1.64 -2.80
N ASN A 109 -29.29 -2.54 -2.71
CA ASN A 109 -29.20 -3.58 -1.68
C ASN A 109 -27.75 -3.92 -1.37
N VAL A 110 -27.53 -4.76 -0.35
CA VAL A 110 -26.18 -5.13 0.10
C VAL A 110 -25.42 -5.97 -0.94
N GLU A 111 -26.12 -6.81 -1.69
CA GLU A 111 -25.50 -7.66 -2.72
C GLU A 111 -24.88 -6.83 -3.83
N VAL A 112 -25.58 -5.81 -4.32
CA VAL A 112 -25.07 -4.87 -5.32
C VAL A 112 -23.91 -4.06 -4.74
N LEU A 113 -24.00 -3.65 -3.49
CA LEU A 113 -22.92 -2.94 -2.80
C LEU A 113 -21.65 -3.80 -2.72
N ILE A 114 -21.76 -5.08 -2.38
CA ILE A 114 -20.64 -6.01 -2.32
C ILE A 114 -19.98 -6.16 -3.69
N VAL A 115 -20.77 -6.35 -4.75
CA VAL A 115 -20.24 -6.44 -6.12
C VAL A 115 -19.54 -5.14 -6.54
N SER A 116 -20.12 -3.99 -6.20
CA SER A 116 -19.53 -2.69 -6.48
C SER A 116 -18.20 -2.50 -5.74
N ARG A 117 -18.10 -2.99 -4.51
CA ARG A 117 -16.87 -2.99 -3.73
C ARG A 117 -15.80 -3.90 -4.34
N ILE A 118 -16.17 -5.01 -4.94
CA ILE A 118 -15.24 -5.87 -5.70
C ILE A 118 -14.68 -5.10 -6.92
N LEU A 119 -15.52 -4.35 -7.64
CA LEU A 119 -15.04 -3.51 -8.75
C LEU A 119 -14.05 -2.44 -8.27
N LEU A 120 -14.36 -1.78 -7.15
CA LEU A 120 -13.41 -0.85 -6.52
C LEU A 120 -12.10 -1.55 -6.13
N GLY A 121 -12.19 -2.76 -5.60
CA GLY A 121 -11.04 -3.58 -5.28
C GLY A 121 -10.18 -3.88 -6.51
N LEU A 122 -10.77 -4.27 -7.63
CA LEU A 122 -10.05 -4.45 -8.89
C LEU A 122 -9.28 -3.18 -9.28
N ALA A 123 -9.92 -2.03 -9.16
CA ALA A 123 -9.29 -0.73 -9.42
C ALA A 123 -8.10 -0.46 -8.49
N VAL A 124 -8.28 -0.71 -7.19
CA VAL A 124 -7.22 -0.56 -6.19
C VAL A 124 -6.06 -1.50 -6.47
N GLY A 125 -6.33 -2.77 -6.80
CA GLY A 125 -5.29 -3.74 -7.11
C GLY A 125 -4.49 -3.36 -8.35
N ILE A 126 -5.14 -2.91 -9.40
CA ILE A 126 -4.49 -2.44 -10.62
C ILE A 126 -3.65 -1.18 -10.33
N ALA A 127 -4.21 -0.20 -9.66
CA ALA A 127 -3.52 1.06 -9.38
C ALA A 127 -2.35 0.87 -8.40
N SER A 128 -2.51 0.05 -7.38
CA SER A 128 -1.47 -0.20 -6.39
C SER A 128 -0.27 -0.96 -6.96
N TYR A 129 -0.48 -1.76 -7.99
CA TYR A 129 0.59 -2.41 -8.74
C TYR A 129 1.21 -1.47 -9.78
N THR A 130 0.37 -0.80 -10.58
CA THR A 130 0.80 -0.04 -11.75
C THR A 130 1.42 1.30 -11.40
N ALA A 131 0.84 2.06 -10.46
CA ALA A 131 1.29 3.43 -10.17
C ALA A 131 2.71 3.49 -9.61
N PRO A 132 3.13 2.66 -8.63
CA PRO A 132 4.53 2.65 -8.19
C PRO A 132 5.51 2.25 -9.28
N ILE A 133 5.17 1.28 -10.11
CA ILE A 133 6.02 0.84 -11.24
C ILE A 133 6.15 1.98 -12.25
N TYR A 134 5.06 2.58 -12.64
CA TYR A 134 5.06 3.69 -13.58
C TYR A 134 5.88 4.86 -13.06
N LEU A 135 5.71 5.20 -11.79
CA LEU A 135 6.45 6.26 -11.14
C LEU A 135 7.95 5.98 -11.09
N SER A 136 8.34 4.74 -10.78
CA SER A 136 9.76 4.35 -10.75
C SER A 136 10.42 4.38 -12.13
N GLU A 137 9.66 4.13 -13.18
CA GLU A 137 10.16 4.13 -14.57
C GLU A 137 10.20 5.53 -15.19
N ILE A 138 9.31 6.43 -14.77
CA ILE A 138 9.21 7.80 -15.29
C ILE A 138 10.12 8.77 -14.52
N ALA A 139 10.19 8.66 -13.19
CA ALA A 139 10.91 9.60 -12.37
C ALA A 139 12.43 9.54 -12.64
N PRO A 140 13.11 10.70 -12.70
CA PRO A 140 14.57 10.73 -12.73
C PRO A 140 15.16 10.02 -11.51
N GLU A 141 16.32 9.37 -11.69
CA GLU A 141 16.97 8.57 -10.65
C GLU A 141 17.18 9.38 -9.35
N LYS A 142 17.54 10.66 -9.46
CA LYS A 142 17.80 11.55 -8.31
C LYS A 142 16.60 11.73 -7.38
N ILE A 143 15.38 11.71 -7.90
CA ILE A 143 14.15 12.00 -7.15
C ILE A 143 13.22 10.78 -7.01
N ARG A 144 13.61 9.63 -7.55
CA ARG A 144 12.79 8.42 -7.57
C ARG A 144 12.36 7.99 -6.18
N GLY A 145 13.29 7.96 -5.22
CA GLY A 145 12.99 7.61 -3.83
C GLY A 145 12.00 8.57 -3.19
N SER A 146 12.17 9.86 -3.41
CA SER A 146 11.22 10.89 -2.91
C SER A 146 9.83 10.73 -3.49
N MET A 147 9.73 10.39 -4.78
CA MET A 147 8.44 10.20 -5.45
C MET A 147 7.70 8.96 -4.92
N ILE A 148 8.40 7.87 -4.69
CA ILE A 148 7.82 6.65 -4.12
C ILE A 148 7.37 6.90 -2.67
N SER A 149 8.16 7.62 -1.88
CA SER A 149 7.78 8.04 -0.52
C SER A 149 6.55 8.93 -0.51
N MET A 150 6.44 9.84 -1.48
CA MET A 150 5.25 10.69 -1.63
C MET A 150 4.01 9.88 -1.97
N TYR A 151 4.12 8.85 -2.79
CA TYR A 151 3.02 7.93 -3.09
C TYR A 151 2.51 7.25 -1.80
N GLN A 152 3.40 6.73 -0.96
CA GLN A 152 3.05 6.15 0.32
C GLN A 152 2.38 7.16 1.26
N LEU A 153 2.91 8.36 1.33
CA LEU A 153 2.32 9.44 2.12
C LEU A 153 0.90 9.77 1.63
N MET A 154 0.68 9.80 0.33
CA MET A 154 -0.64 10.08 -0.26
C MET A 154 -1.67 9.01 0.09
N ILE A 155 -1.27 7.76 0.28
CA ILE A 155 -2.17 6.71 0.77
C ILE A 155 -2.67 7.05 2.19
N THR A 156 -1.78 7.42 3.09
CA THR A 156 -2.18 7.79 4.46
C THR A 156 -3.01 9.06 4.51
N ILE A 157 -2.68 10.06 3.69
CA ILE A 157 -3.48 11.29 3.53
C ILE A 157 -4.86 10.95 2.97
N GLY A 158 -4.95 10.01 2.04
CA GLY A 158 -6.23 9.53 1.49
C GLY A 158 -7.12 8.90 2.55
N ILE A 159 -6.55 8.11 3.45
CA ILE A 159 -7.29 7.53 4.58
C ILE A 159 -7.82 8.64 5.49
N LEU A 160 -7.00 9.62 5.83
CA LEU A 160 -7.43 10.77 6.63
C LEU A 160 -8.51 11.59 5.92
N ALA A 161 -8.36 11.84 4.63
CA ALA A 161 -9.35 12.55 3.82
C ALA A 161 -10.69 11.81 3.79
N ALA A 162 -10.66 10.47 3.68
CA ALA A 162 -11.86 9.64 3.76
C ALA A 162 -12.55 9.79 5.12
N TYR A 163 -11.79 9.76 6.21
CA TYR A 163 -12.35 9.93 7.56
C TYR A 163 -12.96 11.31 7.77
N LEU A 164 -12.30 12.35 7.26
CA LEU A 164 -12.85 13.72 7.32
C LEU A 164 -14.13 13.86 6.50
N SER A 165 -14.15 13.31 5.29
CA SER A 165 -15.33 13.31 4.42
C SER A 165 -16.48 12.52 5.06
N ASP A 166 -16.21 11.34 5.58
CA ASP A 166 -17.21 10.52 6.28
C ASP A 166 -17.78 11.27 7.49
N THR A 167 -16.93 11.92 8.26
CA THR A 167 -17.38 12.72 9.42
C THR A 167 -18.28 13.87 8.99
N ALA A 168 -17.94 14.57 7.91
CA ALA A 168 -18.77 15.67 7.39
C ALA A 168 -20.15 15.17 6.95
N PHE A 169 -20.23 14.03 6.27
CA PHE A 169 -21.50 13.46 5.84
C PHE A 169 -22.24 12.69 6.95
N SER A 170 -21.59 12.35 8.04
CA SER A 170 -22.19 11.58 9.14
C SER A 170 -23.31 12.34 9.85
N TYR A 171 -23.26 13.66 9.87
CA TYR A 171 -24.29 14.50 10.49
C TYR A 171 -25.66 14.37 9.84
N THR A 172 -25.71 14.02 8.57
CA THR A 172 -26.94 13.76 7.83
C THR A 172 -27.17 12.27 7.54
N GLY A 173 -26.25 11.38 7.94
CA GLY A 173 -26.31 9.95 7.66
C GLY A 173 -26.16 9.60 6.19
N ALA A 174 -25.55 10.46 5.39
CA ALA A 174 -25.46 10.37 3.94
C ALA A 174 -24.34 9.44 3.48
N TRP A 175 -24.41 8.17 3.82
CA TRP A 175 -23.37 7.19 3.45
C TRP A 175 -23.19 7.04 1.93
N ARG A 176 -24.23 7.30 1.15
CA ARG A 176 -24.14 7.26 -0.32
C ARG A 176 -23.20 8.33 -0.85
N TRP A 177 -23.24 9.52 -0.27
CA TRP A 177 -22.32 10.60 -0.59
C TRP A 177 -20.89 10.31 -0.11
N MET A 178 -20.73 9.64 1.04
CA MET A 178 -19.41 9.19 1.50
C MET A 178 -18.73 8.34 0.44
N LEU A 179 -19.43 7.36 -0.13
CA LEU A 179 -18.92 6.49 -1.18
C LEU A 179 -18.82 7.21 -2.53
N GLY A 180 -19.79 8.05 -2.85
CA GLY A 180 -19.88 8.71 -4.15
C GLY A 180 -18.88 9.83 -4.38
N VAL A 181 -18.41 10.49 -3.32
CA VAL A 181 -17.46 11.60 -3.42
C VAL A 181 -16.10 11.16 -3.99
N ILE A 182 -15.74 9.90 -3.86
CA ILE A 182 -14.53 9.31 -4.45
C ILE A 182 -14.54 9.40 -5.98
N THR A 183 -15.71 9.49 -6.59
CA THR A 183 -15.85 9.64 -8.05
C THR A 183 -15.15 10.89 -8.57
N ILE A 184 -15.06 11.97 -7.79
CA ILE A 184 -14.43 13.23 -8.21
C ILE A 184 -12.92 13.04 -8.47
N PRO A 185 -12.11 12.59 -7.49
CA PRO A 185 -10.70 12.34 -7.76
C PRO A 185 -10.48 11.19 -8.76
N ALA A 186 -11.37 10.19 -8.80
CA ALA A 186 -11.31 9.13 -9.80
C ALA A 186 -11.51 9.65 -11.21
N GLY A 187 -12.46 10.58 -11.42
CA GLY A 187 -12.68 11.24 -12.70
C GLY A 187 -11.49 12.11 -13.11
N LEU A 188 -10.87 12.82 -12.16
CA LEU A 188 -9.65 13.59 -12.42
C LEU A 188 -8.50 12.69 -12.87
N LEU A 189 -8.32 11.54 -12.24
CA LEU A 189 -7.32 10.56 -12.64
C LEU A 189 -7.60 10.05 -14.06
N LEU A 190 -8.84 9.70 -14.35
CA LEU A 190 -9.24 9.21 -15.69
C LEU A 190 -8.94 10.23 -16.79
N VAL A 191 -9.31 11.49 -16.58
CA VAL A 191 -9.02 12.56 -17.54
C VAL A 191 -7.51 12.76 -17.67
N GLY A 192 -6.78 12.78 -16.55
CA GLY A 192 -5.34 13.00 -16.56
C GLY A 192 -4.55 11.90 -17.26
N VAL A 193 -4.99 10.66 -17.15
CA VAL A 193 -4.29 9.51 -17.77
C VAL A 193 -4.25 9.62 -19.29
N PHE A 194 -5.25 10.23 -19.93
CA PHE A 194 -5.23 10.44 -21.39
C PHE A 194 -4.03 11.26 -21.86
N PHE A 195 -3.50 12.13 -21.03
CA PHE A 195 -2.37 13.01 -21.34
C PHE A 195 -1.01 12.44 -20.91
N LEU A 196 -0.99 11.26 -20.31
CA LEU A 196 0.25 10.63 -19.86
C LEU A 196 0.98 9.96 -21.05
N PRO A 197 2.34 10.06 -21.10
CA PRO A 197 3.13 9.19 -21.96
C PRO A 197 3.16 7.78 -21.38
N ASP A 198 3.37 6.78 -22.22
CA ASP A 198 3.61 5.42 -21.72
C ASP A 198 5.04 5.29 -21.18
N SER A 199 5.29 4.25 -20.40
CA SER A 199 6.61 4.01 -19.82
C SER A 199 7.65 3.74 -20.90
N PRO A 200 8.79 4.47 -20.89
CA PRO A 200 9.88 4.18 -21.83
C PRO A 200 10.42 2.77 -21.68
N ARG A 201 10.47 2.23 -20.48
CA ARG A 201 10.92 0.85 -20.24
C ARG A 201 9.98 -0.17 -20.86
N TRP A 202 8.67 0.02 -20.72
CA TRP A 202 7.70 -0.85 -21.37
C TRP A 202 7.76 -0.75 -22.90
N LEU A 203 7.86 0.47 -23.44
CA LEU A 203 7.99 0.68 -24.88
C LEU A 203 9.24 -0.04 -25.43
N ALA A 204 10.36 0.09 -24.74
CA ALA A 204 11.59 -0.62 -25.11
C ALA A 204 11.44 -2.13 -25.04
N SER A 205 10.71 -2.66 -24.06
CA SER A 205 10.44 -4.10 -23.91
C SER A 205 9.56 -4.65 -25.04
N ARG A 206 8.82 -3.79 -25.71
CA ARG A 206 7.97 -4.11 -26.86
C ARG A 206 8.64 -3.78 -28.21
N ASN A 207 9.96 -3.57 -28.23
CA ASN A 207 10.75 -3.17 -29.40
C ASN A 207 10.35 -1.83 -30.02
N ARG A 208 9.69 -0.95 -29.24
CA ARG A 208 9.30 0.41 -29.68
C ARG A 208 10.34 1.43 -29.21
N HIS A 209 11.60 1.23 -29.62
CA HIS A 209 12.74 2.01 -29.13
C HIS A 209 12.66 3.50 -29.49
N GLU A 210 12.16 3.83 -30.65
CA GLU A 210 12.01 5.22 -31.09
C GLU A 210 10.98 5.97 -30.22
N GLN A 211 9.85 5.34 -29.95
CA GLN A 211 8.85 5.91 -29.05
C GLN A 211 9.37 6.06 -27.63
N ALA A 212 10.13 5.07 -27.15
CA ALA A 212 10.79 5.12 -25.84
C ALA A 212 11.76 6.30 -25.77
N ARG A 213 12.54 6.54 -26.81
CA ARG A 213 13.47 7.67 -26.91
C ARG A 213 12.73 9.00 -26.89
N GLN A 214 11.64 9.13 -27.64
CA GLN A 214 10.81 10.35 -27.67
C GLN A 214 10.22 10.67 -26.29
N VAL A 215 9.75 9.66 -25.56
CA VAL A 215 9.23 9.86 -24.20
C VAL A 215 10.34 10.30 -23.25
N LEU A 216 11.51 9.65 -23.31
CA LEU A 216 12.66 10.03 -22.48
C LEU A 216 13.15 11.45 -22.78
N GLU A 217 13.14 11.89 -24.02
CA GLU A 217 13.49 13.26 -24.40
C GLU A 217 12.55 14.29 -23.76
N LYS A 218 11.26 13.97 -23.62
CA LYS A 218 10.29 14.85 -22.95
C LYS A 218 10.48 14.89 -21.44
N LEU A 219 11.03 13.85 -20.84
CA LEU A 219 11.12 13.67 -19.39
C LEU A 219 12.50 13.98 -18.81
N ARG A 220 13.53 14.07 -19.65
CA ARG A 220 14.93 14.25 -19.20
C ARG A 220 15.46 15.60 -19.65
N ASP A 221 16.53 16.02 -18.99
CA ASP A 221 17.18 17.33 -19.19
C ASP A 221 17.77 17.50 -20.58
N SER A 222 18.23 16.42 -21.20
CA SER A 222 18.91 16.45 -22.48
C SER A 222 18.72 15.18 -23.29
N SER A 223 18.86 15.29 -24.63
CA SER A 223 18.84 14.13 -25.52
C SER A 223 19.96 13.10 -25.21
N ALA A 224 21.11 13.60 -24.75
CA ALA A 224 22.23 12.71 -24.38
C ALA A 224 21.88 11.83 -23.18
N GLN A 225 21.24 12.38 -22.16
CA GLN A 225 20.76 11.66 -21.00
C GLN A 225 19.67 10.66 -21.39
N ALA A 226 18.73 11.06 -22.25
CA ALA A 226 17.68 10.18 -22.75
C ALA A 226 18.27 8.98 -23.51
N GLN A 227 19.24 9.20 -24.38
CA GLN A 227 19.90 8.10 -25.12
C GLN A 227 20.70 7.17 -24.18
N TYR A 228 21.36 7.72 -23.18
CA TYR A 228 22.09 6.94 -22.18
C TYR A 228 21.14 6.03 -21.40
N GLU A 229 20.04 6.57 -20.88
CA GLU A 229 19.02 5.76 -20.19
C GLU A 229 18.39 4.68 -21.09
N LEU A 230 18.11 5.01 -22.34
CA LEU A 230 17.57 4.02 -23.29
C LEU A 230 18.55 2.85 -23.47
N ASN A 231 19.84 3.13 -23.59
CA ASN A 231 20.86 2.09 -23.69
C ASN A 231 20.93 1.24 -22.44
N GLU A 232 20.86 1.83 -21.24
CA GLU A 232 20.79 1.07 -19.99
C GLU A 232 19.56 0.19 -19.90
N ILE A 233 18.41 0.68 -20.31
CA ILE A 233 17.16 -0.10 -20.34
C ILE A 233 17.30 -1.29 -21.28
N ARG A 234 17.84 -1.08 -22.46
CA ARG A 234 18.08 -2.15 -23.46
C ARG A 234 18.98 -3.25 -22.91
N GLU A 235 20.08 -2.87 -22.23
CA GLU A 235 21.00 -3.84 -21.62
C GLU A 235 20.32 -4.61 -20.47
N SER A 236 19.52 -3.95 -19.64
CA SER A 236 18.82 -4.61 -18.54
C SER A 236 17.75 -5.59 -19.01
N LEU A 237 17.10 -5.34 -20.15
CA LEU A 237 16.09 -6.22 -20.71
C LEU A 237 16.67 -7.54 -21.23
N LYS A 238 17.95 -7.57 -21.61
CA LYS A 238 18.63 -8.79 -22.05
C LYS A 238 18.83 -9.82 -20.93
N LEU A 239 18.83 -9.37 -19.68
CA LEU A 239 19.08 -10.20 -18.50
C LEU A 239 17.80 -10.79 -17.89
N LYS A 240 16.63 -10.44 -18.40
CA LYS A 240 15.35 -10.85 -17.82
C LYS A 240 15.03 -12.32 -18.10
N GLN A 241 14.68 -13.06 -17.04
CA GLN A 241 14.19 -14.44 -17.12
C GLN A 241 12.73 -14.52 -16.65
N SER A 242 12.02 -15.59 -17.08
CA SER A 242 10.68 -15.89 -16.56
C SER A 242 10.75 -16.19 -15.07
N GLY A 243 10.02 -15.42 -14.25
CA GLY A 243 9.95 -15.64 -12.82
C GLY A 243 9.35 -16.99 -12.45
N TRP A 244 8.37 -17.48 -13.21
CA TRP A 244 7.78 -18.80 -12.99
C TRP A 244 8.77 -19.93 -13.23
N ALA A 245 9.55 -19.86 -14.31
CA ALA A 245 10.60 -20.84 -14.59
C ALA A 245 11.68 -20.83 -13.50
N LEU A 246 12.07 -19.64 -13.04
CA LEU A 246 13.04 -19.49 -11.97
C LEU A 246 12.49 -20.05 -10.63
N PHE A 247 11.23 -19.82 -10.33
CA PHE A 247 10.58 -20.36 -9.13
C PHE A 247 10.56 -21.91 -9.15
N LYS A 248 10.27 -22.51 -10.28
CA LYS A 248 10.28 -23.98 -10.40
C LYS A 248 11.66 -24.59 -10.26
N GLY A 249 12.68 -23.93 -10.81
CA GLY A 249 14.03 -24.51 -10.96
C GLY A 249 15.03 -24.09 -9.91
N ASN A 250 14.78 -23.07 -9.11
CA ASN A 250 15.75 -22.51 -8.16
C ASN A 250 15.20 -22.47 -6.73
N LYS A 251 15.82 -23.28 -5.86
CA LYS A 251 15.45 -23.35 -4.45
C LYS A 251 15.67 -22.03 -3.70
N ASN A 252 16.75 -21.33 -3.98
CA ASN A 252 17.08 -20.08 -3.30
C ASN A 252 16.13 -18.95 -3.68
N PHE A 253 15.69 -18.92 -4.93
CA PHE A 253 14.65 -17.98 -5.35
C PHE A 253 13.31 -18.24 -4.63
N ARG A 254 12.93 -19.51 -4.48
CA ARG A 254 11.73 -19.87 -3.70
C ARG A 254 11.83 -19.38 -2.25
N ARG A 255 13.00 -19.45 -1.63
CA ARG A 255 13.23 -18.92 -0.27
C ARG A 255 12.93 -17.43 -0.19
N ALA A 256 13.39 -16.65 -1.17
CA ALA A 256 13.10 -15.20 -1.23
C ALA A 256 11.60 -14.94 -1.44
N VAL A 257 10.93 -15.68 -2.31
CA VAL A 257 9.49 -15.54 -2.54
C VAL A 257 8.71 -15.83 -1.24
N PHE A 258 9.03 -16.93 -0.58
CA PHE A 258 8.36 -17.29 0.68
C PHE A 258 8.67 -16.30 1.82
N LEU A 259 9.87 -15.74 1.88
CA LEU A 259 10.18 -14.68 2.84
C LEU A 259 9.32 -13.44 2.59
N GLY A 260 9.14 -13.03 1.34
CA GLY A 260 8.26 -11.93 0.97
C GLY A 260 6.80 -12.19 1.35
N ILE A 261 6.32 -13.41 1.13
CA ILE A 261 4.98 -13.84 1.54
C ILE A 261 4.84 -13.76 3.07
N LEU A 262 5.81 -14.27 3.80
CA LEU A 262 5.82 -14.22 5.27
C LEU A 262 5.79 -12.78 5.79
N LEU A 263 6.58 -11.89 5.21
CA LEU A 263 6.62 -10.48 5.58
C LEU A 263 5.25 -9.82 5.41
N GLN A 264 4.55 -10.09 4.33
CA GLN A 264 3.22 -9.53 4.08
C GLN A 264 2.16 -10.11 5.03
N VAL A 265 2.24 -11.39 5.35
CA VAL A 265 1.36 -11.99 6.37
C VAL A 265 1.61 -11.31 7.72
N MET A 266 2.86 -11.13 8.12
CA MET A 266 3.20 -10.44 9.37
C MET A 266 2.62 -9.02 9.40
N GLN A 267 2.77 -8.26 8.32
CA GLN A 267 2.24 -6.89 8.24
C GLN A 267 0.73 -6.85 8.46
N GLN A 268 -0.03 -7.71 7.81
CA GLN A 268 -1.49 -7.67 7.88
C GLN A 268 -2.04 -8.26 9.18
N PHE A 269 -1.42 -9.29 9.71
CA PHE A 269 -1.85 -9.91 10.97
C PHE A 269 -1.41 -9.15 12.23
N THR A 270 -0.75 -7.99 12.10
CA THR A 270 -0.57 -7.06 13.23
C THR A 270 -1.90 -6.53 13.76
N GLY A 271 -2.94 -6.51 12.95
CA GLY A 271 -4.25 -5.96 13.28
C GLY A 271 -4.44 -4.50 12.93
N MET A 272 -3.50 -3.86 12.25
CA MET A 272 -3.60 -2.44 11.89
C MET A 272 -4.83 -2.13 11.04
N ASN A 273 -5.10 -2.96 10.04
CA ASN A 273 -6.24 -2.72 9.16
C ASN A 273 -7.59 -2.97 9.82
N VAL A 274 -7.65 -3.79 10.84
CA VAL A 274 -8.84 -3.88 11.72
C VAL A 274 -9.18 -2.50 12.28
N THR A 275 -8.20 -1.81 12.80
CA THR A 275 -8.38 -0.45 13.33
C THR A 275 -8.84 0.50 12.23
N MET A 276 -8.25 0.41 11.04
CA MET A 276 -8.61 1.30 9.93
C MET A 276 -10.03 1.08 9.41
N TYR A 277 -10.50 -0.18 9.38
CA TYR A 277 -11.83 -0.51 8.85
C TYR A 277 -12.94 -0.39 9.89
N TYR A 278 -12.64 -0.66 11.14
CA TYR A 278 -13.62 -0.75 12.23
C TYR A 278 -13.38 0.27 13.34
N ALA A 279 -12.66 1.36 13.06
CA ALA A 279 -12.33 2.38 14.07
C ALA A 279 -13.55 2.90 14.84
N PRO A 280 -14.66 3.29 14.19
CA PRO A 280 -15.85 3.72 14.95
C PRO A 280 -16.37 2.65 15.89
N LYS A 281 -16.36 1.39 15.49
CA LYS A 281 -16.76 0.25 16.33
C LYS A 281 -15.85 0.10 17.55
N ILE A 282 -14.55 0.25 17.37
CA ILE A 282 -13.56 0.16 18.46
C ILE A 282 -13.78 1.30 19.46
N PHE A 283 -14.02 2.52 18.99
CA PHE A 283 -14.37 3.65 19.87
C PHE A 283 -15.66 3.39 20.65
N GLY A 284 -16.66 2.80 20.02
CA GLY A 284 -17.89 2.37 20.68
C GLY A 284 -17.63 1.35 21.79
N LEU A 285 -16.77 0.36 21.55
CA LEU A 285 -16.34 -0.62 22.55
C LEU A 285 -15.58 0.02 23.72
N ALA A 286 -14.86 1.11 23.45
CA ALA A 286 -14.14 1.87 24.47
C ALA A 286 -15.04 2.79 25.32
N GLY A 287 -16.34 2.80 25.03
CA GLY A 287 -17.32 3.57 25.82
C GLY A 287 -17.76 4.89 25.21
N PHE A 288 -17.31 5.24 24.01
CA PHE A 288 -17.75 6.43 23.29
C PHE A 288 -19.03 6.10 22.51
N ALA A 289 -20.18 6.39 23.11
CA ALA A 289 -21.48 5.95 22.62
C ALA A 289 -22.03 6.79 21.46
N SER A 290 -21.66 8.08 21.35
CA SER A 290 -22.20 8.94 20.30
C SER A 290 -21.50 8.74 18.96
N THR A 291 -22.26 8.80 17.87
CA THR A 291 -21.72 8.74 16.51
C THR A 291 -20.68 9.83 16.25
N GLU A 292 -20.92 11.05 16.76
CA GLU A 292 -20.00 12.17 16.62
C GLU A 292 -18.64 11.88 17.26
N GLN A 293 -18.62 11.35 18.48
CA GLN A 293 -17.38 10.99 19.18
C GLN A 293 -16.63 9.88 18.43
N GLN A 294 -17.33 8.87 17.93
CA GLN A 294 -16.74 7.77 17.16
C GLN A 294 -16.11 8.27 15.85
N MET A 295 -16.79 9.16 15.13
CA MET A 295 -16.29 9.72 13.87
C MET A 295 -15.08 10.62 14.09
N TRP A 296 -15.11 11.53 15.05
CA TRP A 296 -13.95 12.39 15.36
C TRP A 296 -12.78 11.61 15.94
N GLY A 297 -13.04 10.56 16.72
CA GLY A 297 -12.01 9.63 17.15
C GLY A 297 -11.33 8.93 15.98
N THR A 298 -12.09 8.51 15.00
CA THR A 298 -11.58 7.93 13.77
C THR A 298 -10.70 8.91 12.98
N VAL A 299 -11.07 10.18 12.92
CA VAL A 299 -10.25 11.25 12.34
C VAL A 299 -8.90 11.36 13.05
N ILE A 300 -8.89 11.29 14.38
CA ILE A 300 -7.65 11.33 15.17
C ILE A 300 -6.74 10.13 14.82
N VAL A 301 -7.32 8.94 14.66
CA VAL A 301 -6.59 7.74 14.21
C VAL A 301 -5.90 8.01 12.86
N GLY A 302 -6.63 8.54 11.90
CA GLY A 302 -6.09 8.88 10.58
C GLY A 302 -4.99 9.93 10.65
N LEU A 303 -5.16 10.96 11.46
CA LEU A 303 -4.16 12.03 11.66
C LEU A 303 -2.87 11.47 12.28
N VAL A 304 -2.99 10.66 13.31
CA VAL A 304 -1.83 10.03 13.98
C VAL A 304 -1.07 9.14 12.99
N ASN A 305 -1.78 8.40 12.16
CA ASN A 305 -1.18 7.58 11.11
C ASN A 305 -0.35 8.43 10.12
N VAL A 306 -0.88 9.56 9.66
CA VAL A 306 -0.17 10.48 8.77
C VAL A 306 1.10 11.04 9.44
N LEU A 307 0.97 11.53 10.65
CA LEU A 307 2.10 12.13 11.40
C LEU A 307 3.20 11.09 11.67
N ALA A 308 2.82 9.87 12.06
CA ALA A 308 3.78 8.79 12.29
C ALA A 308 4.47 8.34 10.99
N THR A 309 3.80 8.41 9.86
CA THR A 309 4.39 8.12 8.55
C THR A 309 5.50 9.12 8.20
N PHE A 310 5.34 10.41 8.52
CA PHE A 310 6.42 11.39 8.39
C PHE A 310 7.64 11.02 9.22
N ILE A 311 7.44 10.56 10.45
CA ILE A 311 8.54 10.09 11.33
C ILE A 311 9.25 8.89 10.69
N ALA A 312 8.49 7.94 10.14
CA ALA A 312 9.04 6.75 9.48
C ALA A 312 9.97 7.11 8.32
N ILE A 313 9.60 8.06 7.48
CA ILE A 313 10.41 8.52 6.35
C ILE A 313 11.78 9.00 6.83
N GLY A 314 11.85 9.64 7.99
CA GLY A 314 13.11 10.10 8.57
C GLY A 314 13.96 9.01 9.23
N LEU A 315 13.35 7.90 9.67
CA LEU A 315 14.04 6.89 10.49
C LEU A 315 14.52 5.66 9.71
N VAL A 316 13.90 5.35 8.58
CA VAL A 316 14.17 4.11 7.81
C VAL A 316 15.65 3.95 7.48
N ASP A 317 16.29 5.02 7.04
CA ASP A 317 17.68 4.99 6.62
C ASP A 317 18.68 5.12 7.79
N ARG A 318 18.22 5.63 8.95
CA ARG A 318 19.09 5.84 10.12
C ARG A 318 19.20 4.60 10.99
N TRP A 319 18.09 3.97 11.32
CA TRP A 319 18.02 2.86 12.26
C TRP A 319 18.11 1.48 11.59
N GLY A 320 17.87 1.43 10.27
CA GLY A 320 17.81 0.17 9.54
C GLY A 320 16.44 -0.50 9.65
N ARG A 321 16.35 -1.71 9.12
CA ARG A 321 15.06 -2.41 8.96
C ARG A 321 14.73 -3.28 10.18
N LYS A 322 15.66 -4.12 10.57
CA LYS A 322 15.44 -5.12 11.63
C LYS A 322 15.19 -4.53 13.03
N PRO A 323 16.03 -3.60 13.55
CA PRO A 323 15.78 -3.00 14.85
C PRO A 323 14.47 -2.23 14.91
N THR A 324 14.13 -1.51 13.85
CA THR A 324 12.88 -0.73 13.77
C THR A 324 11.66 -1.64 13.74
N LEU A 325 11.70 -2.76 13.02
CA LEU A 325 10.62 -3.75 13.02
C LEU A 325 10.42 -4.37 14.40
N ILE A 326 11.49 -4.74 15.06
CA ILE A 326 11.42 -5.33 16.41
C ILE A 326 10.77 -4.34 17.39
N LEU A 327 11.22 -3.09 17.37
CA LEU A 327 10.65 -2.04 18.22
C LEU A 327 9.17 -1.83 17.89
N GLY A 328 8.82 -1.77 16.63
CA GLY A 328 7.43 -1.59 16.18
C GLY A 328 6.52 -2.73 16.64
N PHE A 329 6.94 -3.97 16.50
CA PHE A 329 6.17 -5.12 16.95
C PHE A 329 6.01 -5.15 18.47
N ILE A 330 7.03 -4.75 19.22
CA ILE A 330 6.94 -4.62 20.68
C ILE A 330 5.93 -3.56 21.08
N VAL A 331 5.99 -2.38 20.46
CA VAL A 331 5.05 -1.28 20.72
C VAL A 331 3.62 -1.68 20.37
N MET A 332 3.43 -2.36 19.25
CA MET A 332 2.12 -2.87 18.84
C MET A 332 1.58 -3.93 19.81
N ALA A 333 2.42 -4.84 20.27
CA ALA A 333 2.04 -5.86 21.24
C ALA A 333 1.61 -5.23 22.57
N VAL A 334 2.36 -4.26 23.06
CA VAL A 334 2.02 -3.52 24.28
C VAL A 334 0.71 -2.74 24.12
N GLY A 335 0.54 -2.04 23.00
CA GLY A 335 -0.68 -1.27 22.73
C GLY A 335 -1.94 -2.15 22.69
N MET A 336 -1.90 -3.23 21.93
CA MET A 336 -3.04 -4.17 21.82
C MET A 336 -3.27 -4.94 23.13
N GLY A 337 -2.21 -5.33 23.81
CA GLY A 337 -2.30 -6.00 25.12
C GLY A 337 -2.95 -5.11 26.17
N ALA A 338 -2.52 -3.86 26.27
CA ALA A 338 -3.10 -2.88 27.19
C ALA A 338 -4.56 -2.56 26.84
N LEU A 339 -4.87 -2.41 25.55
CA LEU A 339 -6.25 -2.20 25.10
C LEU A 339 -7.15 -3.38 25.49
N GLY A 340 -6.67 -4.61 25.31
CA GLY A 340 -7.37 -5.82 25.70
C GLY A 340 -7.60 -5.89 27.23
N ILE A 341 -6.63 -5.50 28.04
CA ILE A 341 -6.77 -5.41 29.49
C ILE A 341 -7.85 -4.40 29.87
N MET A 342 -7.86 -3.22 29.25
CA MET A 342 -8.89 -2.21 29.51
C MET A 342 -10.29 -2.70 29.15
N MET A 343 -10.43 -3.42 28.03
CA MET A 343 -11.70 -4.04 27.64
C MET A 343 -12.17 -5.12 28.62
N ASN A 344 -11.24 -5.88 29.19
CA ASN A 344 -11.55 -6.96 30.15
C ASN A 344 -11.97 -6.42 31.51
N ILE A 345 -11.28 -5.40 32.02
CA ILE A 345 -11.59 -4.78 33.31
C ILE A 345 -12.87 -3.95 33.25
N GLY A 346 -13.16 -3.38 32.08
CA GLY A 346 -14.19 -2.38 31.88
C GLY A 346 -13.66 -0.96 32.11
N MET A 347 -14.28 -0.01 31.46
CA MET A 347 -13.90 1.40 31.53
C MET A 347 -15.01 2.18 32.17
N ASN A 348 -14.86 2.50 33.47
CA ASN A 348 -15.87 3.14 34.29
C ASN A 348 -15.66 4.65 34.43
N SER A 349 -14.49 5.17 34.04
CA SER A 349 -14.16 6.60 34.12
C SER A 349 -13.66 7.12 32.79
N ALA A 350 -13.74 8.45 32.60
CA ALA A 350 -13.20 9.12 31.43
C ALA A 350 -11.68 8.89 31.28
N ALA A 351 -10.95 8.89 32.40
CA ALA A 351 -9.50 8.64 32.39
C ALA A 351 -9.15 7.24 31.83
N GLU A 352 -9.90 6.23 32.20
CA GLU A 352 -9.73 4.87 31.68
C GLU A 352 -10.02 4.76 30.20
N GLN A 353 -11.08 5.42 29.71
CA GLN A 353 -11.43 5.48 28.29
C GLN A 353 -10.35 6.18 27.48
N TYR A 354 -9.82 7.30 27.94
CA TYR A 354 -8.74 8.01 27.26
C TYR A 354 -7.43 7.22 27.29
N PHE A 355 -7.15 6.49 28.36
CA PHE A 355 -6.00 5.61 28.40
C PHE A 355 -6.08 4.51 27.32
N ALA A 356 -7.26 3.90 27.15
CA ALA A 356 -7.48 2.89 26.11
C ALA A 356 -7.24 3.49 24.71
N ILE A 357 -7.72 4.70 24.46
CA ILE A 357 -7.49 5.38 23.17
C ILE A 357 -6.01 5.70 22.97
N VAL A 358 -5.29 6.15 24.01
CA VAL A 358 -3.84 6.38 23.92
C VAL A 358 -3.10 5.08 23.58
N MET A 359 -3.50 3.95 24.15
CA MET A 359 -2.90 2.66 23.80
C MET A 359 -3.19 2.25 22.36
N LEU A 360 -4.39 2.52 21.86
CA LEU A 360 -4.73 2.31 20.45
C LEU A 360 -3.86 3.18 19.54
N LEU A 361 -3.70 4.46 19.87
CA LEU A 361 -2.87 5.38 19.10
C LEU A 361 -1.39 4.98 19.14
N MET A 362 -0.91 4.49 20.27
CA MET A 362 0.45 3.94 20.37
C MET A 362 0.64 2.73 19.44
N PHE A 363 -0.33 1.85 19.35
CA PHE A 363 -0.35 0.75 18.39
C PHE A 363 -0.23 1.26 16.94
N ILE A 364 -0.99 2.28 16.58
CA ILE A 364 -0.97 2.89 15.24
C ILE A 364 0.39 3.50 14.94
N VAL A 365 0.98 4.22 15.87
CA VAL A 365 2.33 4.79 15.73
C VAL A 365 3.36 3.69 15.56
N GLY A 366 3.27 2.62 16.32
CA GLY A 366 4.17 1.46 16.20
C GLY A 366 4.14 0.84 14.82
N PHE A 367 2.97 0.70 14.23
CA PHE A 367 2.82 0.20 12.85
C PHE A 367 3.34 1.19 11.82
N ALA A 368 2.90 2.44 11.87
CA ALA A 368 3.23 3.44 10.87
C ALA A 368 4.72 3.76 10.82
N MET A 369 5.42 3.66 11.95
CA MET A 369 6.87 3.85 12.03
C MET A 369 7.68 2.64 11.55
N SER A 370 7.11 1.46 11.50
CA SER A 370 7.86 0.21 11.32
C SER A 370 7.28 -0.68 10.21
N ALA A 371 6.35 -1.55 10.57
CA ALA A 371 5.83 -2.58 9.67
C ALA A 371 5.15 -2.03 8.41
N GLY A 372 4.54 -0.86 8.49
CA GLY A 372 3.91 -0.23 7.33
C GLY A 372 4.88 -0.06 6.16
N PRO A 373 5.85 0.84 6.28
CA PRO A 373 6.80 1.09 5.19
C PRO A 373 7.87 0.01 5.05
N LEU A 374 8.42 -0.52 6.14
CA LEU A 374 9.59 -1.40 6.11
C LEU A 374 9.31 -2.76 5.48
N ILE A 375 8.13 -3.30 5.64
CA ILE A 375 7.75 -4.58 5.02
C ILE A 375 7.80 -4.47 3.48
N TRP A 376 7.29 -3.37 2.93
CA TRP A 376 7.36 -3.13 1.49
C TRP A 376 8.80 -2.94 1.01
N VAL A 377 9.60 -2.22 1.77
CA VAL A 377 11.03 -2.02 1.48
C VAL A 377 11.76 -3.36 1.45
N LEU A 378 11.59 -4.18 2.48
CA LEU A 378 12.20 -5.50 2.55
C LEU A 378 11.73 -6.42 1.44
N CYS A 379 10.43 -6.45 1.13
CA CYS A 379 9.89 -7.25 0.03
C CYS A 379 10.53 -6.91 -1.32
N SER A 380 10.85 -5.63 -1.54
CA SER A 380 11.54 -5.20 -2.76
C SER A 380 13.03 -5.53 -2.75
N GLU A 381 13.70 -5.43 -1.60
CA GLU A 381 15.15 -5.62 -1.48
C GLU A 381 15.60 -7.08 -1.50
N ILE A 382 14.77 -8.00 -0.99
CA ILE A 382 15.15 -9.41 -0.90
C ILE A 382 14.97 -10.19 -2.21
N GLN A 383 14.21 -9.65 -3.17
CA GLN A 383 13.94 -10.35 -4.42
C GLN A 383 15.12 -10.23 -5.39
N PRO A 384 15.60 -11.35 -5.97
CA PRO A 384 16.58 -11.33 -7.03
C PRO A 384 16.09 -10.54 -8.25
N LEU A 385 16.99 -9.81 -8.91
CA LEU A 385 16.65 -8.97 -10.06
C LEU A 385 15.97 -9.77 -11.19
N LYS A 386 16.42 -10.99 -11.43
CA LYS A 386 15.89 -11.84 -12.51
C LYS A 386 14.44 -12.24 -12.35
N GLY A 387 13.97 -12.42 -11.12
CA GLY A 387 12.61 -12.85 -10.80
C GLY A 387 11.84 -11.83 -9.96
N ARG A 388 12.29 -10.60 -9.89
CA ARG A 388 11.73 -9.56 -9.00
C ARG A 388 10.24 -9.35 -9.21
N ASP A 389 9.79 -9.26 -10.46
CA ASP A 389 8.38 -9.02 -10.79
C ASP A 389 7.49 -10.14 -10.24
N PHE A 390 7.91 -11.38 -10.38
CA PHE A 390 7.19 -12.55 -9.84
C PHE A 390 7.14 -12.51 -8.30
N GLY A 391 8.27 -12.26 -7.65
CA GLY A 391 8.35 -12.17 -6.19
C GLY A 391 7.50 -11.05 -5.62
N ILE A 392 7.53 -9.87 -6.23
CA ILE A 392 6.71 -8.72 -5.82
C ILE A 392 5.23 -8.99 -6.05
N THR A 393 4.86 -9.63 -7.16
CA THR A 393 3.46 -10.01 -7.42
C THR A 393 2.95 -10.97 -6.36
N CYS A 394 3.73 -11.98 -5.99
CA CYS A 394 3.36 -12.92 -4.92
C CYS A 394 3.20 -12.20 -3.57
N SER A 395 4.11 -11.30 -3.23
CA SER A 395 4.03 -10.51 -1.99
C SER A 395 2.79 -9.63 -1.97
N THR A 396 2.52 -8.91 -3.05
CA THR A 396 1.36 -8.00 -3.15
C THR A 396 0.04 -8.76 -3.08
N ALA A 397 -0.07 -9.88 -3.78
CA ALA A 397 -1.25 -10.74 -3.71
C ALA A 397 -1.47 -11.26 -2.28
N THR A 398 -0.40 -11.67 -1.60
CA THR A 398 -0.45 -12.12 -0.20
C THR A 398 -0.92 -11.00 0.71
N ASN A 399 -0.44 -9.77 0.50
CA ASN A 399 -0.89 -8.60 1.26
C ASN A 399 -2.42 -8.47 1.21
N TRP A 400 -3.00 -8.49 0.04
CA TRP A 400 -4.46 -8.32 -0.12
C TRP A 400 -5.26 -9.52 0.39
N ILE A 401 -4.77 -10.74 0.20
CA ILE A 401 -5.43 -11.95 0.72
C ILE A 401 -5.41 -11.93 2.26
N ALA A 402 -4.28 -11.64 2.88
CA ALA A 402 -4.15 -11.55 4.33
C ALA A 402 -5.01 -10.41 4.89
N ASN A 403 -5.04 -9.28 4.22
CA ASN A 403 -5.89 -8.14 4.56
C ASN A 403 -7.39 -8.52 4.51
N MET A 404 -7.80 -9.26 3.48
CA MET A 404 -9.16 -9.79 3.37
C MET A 404 -9.52 -10.69 4.57
N ILE A 405 -8.63 -11.60 4.93
CA ILE A 405 -8.84 -12.52 6.07
C ILE A 405 -9.02 -11.73 7.37
N VAL A 406 -8.18 -10.74 7.61
CA VAL A 406 -8.25 -9.88 8.79
C VAL A 406 -9.57 -9.11 8.83
N GLY A 407 -9.96 -8.48 7.74
CA GLY A 407 -11.21 -7.74 7.65
C GLY A 407 -12.46 -8.62 7.77
N ALA A 408 -12.40 -9.85 7.25
CA ALA A 408 -13.51 -10.79 7.26
C ALA A 408 -13.70 -11.52 8.59
N THR A 409 -12.72 -11.48 9.48
CA THR A 409 -12.74 -12.28 10.72
C THR A 409 -12.92 -11.46 11.98
N PHE A 410 -12.72 -10.15 11.93
CA PHE A 410 -12.69 -9.32 13.14
C PHE A 410 -14.03 -9.34 13.91
N LEU A 411 -15.15 -9.09 13.26
CA LEU A 411 -16.46 -9.09 13.93
C LEU A 411 -16.84 -10.48 14.43
N THR A 412 -16.50 -11.53 13.69
CA THR A 412 -16.66 -12.90 14.12
C THR A 412 -15.87 -13.20 15.39
N MET A 413 -14.63 -12.72 15.46
CA MET A 413 -13.81 -12.86 16.67
C MET A 413 -14.39 -12.07 17.85
N LEU A 414 -14.88 -10.86 17.62
CA LEU A 414 -15.55 -10.07 18.67
C LEU A 414 -16.76 -10.80 19.25
N ASN A 415 -17.58 -11.40 18.38
CA ASN A 415 -18.80 -12.09 18.78
C ASN A 415 -18.49 -13.44 19.48
N SER A 416 -17.43 -14.13 19.08
CA SER A 416 -17.08 -15.47 19.56
C SER A 416 -16.18 -15.44 20.80
N LEU A 417 -15.16 -14.56 20.79
CA LEU A 417 -14.12 -14.51 21.82
C LEU A 417 -14.30 -13.35 22.80
N GLY A 418 -15.08 -12.34 22.43
CA GLY A 418 -15.18 -11.08 23.14
C GLY A 418 -14.08 -10.10 22.75
N SER A 419 -14.25 -8.82 23.13
CA SER A 419 -13.34 -7.74 22.73
C SER A 419 -11.93 -7.91 23.31
N ALA A 420 -11.82 -8.22 24.61
CA ALA A 420 -10.52 -8.39 25.26
C ALA A 420 -9.68 -9.49 24.59
N HIS A 421 -10.26 -10.66 24.39
CA HIS A 421 -9.54 -11.78 23.79
C HIS A 421 -9.18 -11.54 22.33
N THR A 422 -10.01 -10.82 21.58
CA THR A 422 -9.71 -10.44 20.20
C THR A 422 -8.46 -9.57 20.13
N PHE A 423 -8.37 -8.54 20.95
CA PHE A 423 -7.17 -7.70 20.99
C PHE A 423 -5.95 -8.45 21.50
N TRP A 424 -6.10 -9.38 22.44
CA TRP A 424 -5.01 -10.21 22.90
C TRP A 424 -4.50 -11.20 21.86
N VAL A 425 -5.36 -11.69 20.96
CA VAL A 425 -4.91 -12.50 19.81
C VAL A 425 -3.94 -11.69 18.96
N TYR A 426 -4.27 -10.44 18.63
CA TYR A 426 -3.37 -9.57 17.87
C TYR A 426 -2.10 -9.21 18.66
N ALA A 427 -2.21 -8.99 19.96
CA ALA A 427 -1.04 -8.76 20.81
C ALA A 427 -0.10 -9.98 20.80
N GLY A 428 -0.64 -11.18 20.91
CA GLY A 428 0.13 -12.43 20.86
C GLY A 428 0.79 -12.65 19.51
N LEU A 429 0.11 -12.34 18.42
CA LEU A 429 0.67 -12.39 17.07
C LEU A 429 1.84 -11.40 16.92
N ASN A 430 1.72 -10.18 17.44
CA ASN A 430 2.81 -9.21 17.40
C ASN A 430 4.04 -9.68 18.19
N VAL A 431 3.84 -10.34 19.33
CA VAL A 431 4.94 -10.98 20.09
C VAL A 431 5.61 -12.07 19.25
N LEU A 432 4.82 -12.92 18.58
CA LEU A 432 5.34 -13.94 17.68
C LEU A 432 6.17 -13.30 16.55
N PHE A 433 5.74 -12.17 16.02
CA PHE A 433 6.44 -11.47 14.94
C PHE A 433 7.78 -10.88 15.39
N VAL A 434 7.93 -10.52 16.67
CA VAL A 434 9.24 -10.16 17.24
C VAL A 434 10.21 -11.33 17.09
N PHE A 435 9.81 -12.53 17.48
CA PHE A 435 10.65 -13.73 17.41
C PHE A 435 10.96 -14.14 15.97
N ILE A 436 9.98 -14.06 15.07
CA ILE A 436 10.19 -14.33 13.64
C ILE A 436 11.19 -13.33 13.04
N THR A 437 11.09 -12.07 13.41
CA THR A 437 12.02 -11.02 12.94
C THR A 437 13.44 -11.32 13.39
N LEU A 438 13.63 -11.70 14.65
CA LEU A 438 14.93 -12.08 15.18
C LEU A 438 15.52 -13.30 14.46
N ALA A 439 14.67 -14.29 14.11
CA ALA A 439 15.11 -15.57 13.58
C ALA A 439 15.34 -15.57 12.06
N LEU A 440 14.52 -14.85 11.29
CA LEU A 440 14.44 -15.02 9.83
C LEU A 440 14.68 -13.75 9.02
N ILE A 441 14.42 -12.57 9.58
CA ILE A 441 14.45 -11.32 8.79
C ILE A 441 15.89 -10.79 8.70
N PRO A 442 16.40 -10.50 7.48
CA PRO A 442 17.73 -9.93 7.31
C PRO A 442 17.76 -8.43 7.57
N GLU A 443 18.93 -7.90 7.96
CA GLU A 443 19.20 -6.47 7.94
C GLU A 443 19.83 -6.09 6.60
N THR A 444 19.16 -5.23 5.86
CA THR A 444 19.58 -4.86 4.49
C THR A 444 20.07 -3.42 4.37
N LYS A 445 20.21 -2.72 5.50
CA LYS A 445 20.68 -1.33 5.52
C LYS A 445 22.08 -1.20 4.91
N ASN A 446 22.22 -0.26 3.97
CA ASN A 446 23.50 0.06 3.31
C ASN A 446 24.15 -1.13 2.58
N ILE A 447 23.37 -2.09 2.14
CA ILE A 447 23.84 -3.23 1.36
C ILE A 447 23.25 -3.14 -0.05
N SER A 448 24.08 -3.35 -1.07
CA SER A 448 23.61 -3.34 -2.45
C SER A 448 22.68 -4.52 -2.74
N LEU A 449 21.73 -4.32 -3.65
CA LEU A 449 20.81 -5.38 -4.05
C LEU A 449 21.55 -6.57 -4.66
N GLU A 450 22.61 -6.32 -5.39
CA GLU A 450 23.47 -7.36 -6.00
C GLU A 450 24.17 -8.20 -4.94
N HIS A 451 24.60 -7.58 -3.84
CA HIS A 451 25.21 -8.31 -2.73
C HIS A 451 24.22 -9.19 -1.99
N ILE A 452 23.00 -8.70 -1.77
CA ILE A 452 21.89 -9.47 -1.17
C ILE A 452 21.58 -10.68 -2.06
N GLU A 453 21.47 -10.47 -3.37
CA GLU A 453 21.21 -11.53 -4.34
C GLU A 453 22.31 -12.59 -4.32
N ARG A 454 23.58 -12.19 -4.30
CA ARG A 454 24.69 -13.13 -4.21
C ARG A 454 24.65 -13.98 -2.95
N ASN A 455 24.38 -13.37 -1.80
CA ASN A 455 24.25 -14.07 -0.52
C ASN A 455 23.09 -15.05 -0.54
N LEU A 456 21.95 -14.64 -1.10
CA LEU A 456 20.78 -15.50 -1.23
C LEU A 456 21.06 -16.71 -2.13
N MET A 457 21.65 -16.48 -3.30
CA MET A 457 21.93 -17.53 -4.29
C MET A 457 23.07 -18.45 -3.83
N ALA A 458 23.95 -17.98 -2.95
CA ALA A 458 24.96 -18.80 -2.30
C ALA A 458 24.40 -19.75 -1.23
N GLY A 459 23.12 -19.64 -0.90
CA GLY A 459 22.46 -20.47 0.11
C GLY A 459 22.67 -20.04 1.55
N LYS A 460 23.11 -18.82 1.81
CA LYS A 460 23.21 -18.29 3.18
C LYS A 460 21.87 -18.31 3.88
N PRO A 461 21.83 -18.48 5.23
CA PRO A 461 20.58 -18.36 5.98
C PRO A 461 19.89 -17.04 5.71
N LEU A 462 18.55 -17.04 5.66
CA LEU A 462 17.77 -15.83 5.31
C LEU A 462 18.13 -14.63 6.19
N ARG A 463 18.34 -14.84 7.46
CA ARG A 463 18.74 -13.76 8.38
C ARG A 463 20.10 -13.12 8.04
N ASN A 464 20.93 -13.79 7.27
CA ASN A 464 22.29 -13.36 6.96
C ASN A 464 22.47 -12.93 5.50
N ILE A 465 21.42 -12.87 4.68
CA ILE A 465 21.55 -12.47 3.27
C ILE A 465 21.96 -11.00 3.10
N GLY A 466 21.74 -10.17 4.12
CA GLY A 466 22.21 -8.79 4.17
C GLY A 466 23.59 -8.61 4.83
N SER A 467 24.28 -9.67 5.22
CA SER A 467 25.60 -9.59 5.83
C SER A 467 26.68 -9.26 4.78
N ARG A 468 27.69 -8.50 5.21
CA ARG A 468 28.86 -8.16 4.37
C ARG A 468 29.80 -9.34 4.20
#